data_f017e64a3ff4489383bcf8ab7c1fe894
#
_entry.id   f017e64a3ff4489383bcf8ab7c1fe894
#
_cell.length_a   1.000
_cell.length_b   1.000
_cell.length_c   1.000
_cell.angle_alpha   90.00
_cell.angle_beta   90.00
_cell.angle_gamma   90.00
#
_symmetry.space_group_name_H-M   'P 1'
#
loop_
_entity.id
_entity.type
_entity.pdbx_description
1 polymer ?
#
loop_
_entity_poly.entity_id
_entity_poly.type
_entity_poly.pdbx_seq_one_letter_code
_entity_poly.pdbx_strand_id
1 'polypeptide(L)'
;MRAMILAAGLGTRLRPLTHDRPKALVEINGRTLLEITLTRLRSFGIHDVIVNAHHLAGMLVDYLQQHDFGMRIEVSREDELLDTGGGLKKAAWFFREQGTDEPFLVHNVDVLSAIDLQRLTRQHRESGALATLAVQRRDTSRQLLFDTRLELCGRKTGDNEPELVCPEEAFQPLAFCGIHIISPRIFARMSEEGVFSIITTYLRLAALGEKIAALPVDEYYWRDVGTPEGLAEATNEFTDLSSSA
;
A
#
# COMPACT_ATOMS: atom_id res chain seq x y z
N MET A 1 -4.81 9.95 12.42
CA MET A 1 -4.14 8.79 11.75
C MET A 1 -3.15 9.31 10.72
N ARG A 2 -1.97 8.72 10.61
CA ARG A 2 -0.93 9.02 9.60
C ARG A 2 -0.99 8.05 8.44
N ALA A 3 -0.36 8.40 7.30
CA ALA A 3 -0.25 7.48 6.18
C ALA A 3 1.15 7.47 5.56
N MET A 4 1.48 6.35 4.90
CA MET A 4 2.61 6.24 3.98
C MET A 4 2.10 5.97 2.57
N ILE A 5 2.66 6.70 1.60
CA ILE A 5 2.47 6.40 0.18
C ILE A 5 3.74 5.74 -0.32
N LEU A 6 3.63 4.51 -0.83
CA LEU A 6 4.74 3.77 -1.45
C LEU A 6 4.90 4.22 -2.91
N ALA A 7 5.91 5.06 -3.16
CA ALA A 7 6.16 5.71 -4.44
C ALA A 7 7.58 5.52 -5.01
N ALA A 8 8.45 4.74 -4.33
CA ALA A 8 9.85 4.54 -4.72
C ALA A 8 10.04 3.61 -5.94
N GLY A 9 8.98 2.97 -6.44
CA GLY A 9 9.04 2.00 -7.54
C GLY A 9 9.56 2.60 -8.85
N LEU A 10 10.39 1.84 -9.59
CA LEU A 10 11.01 2.28 -10.86
C LEU A 10 10.03 2.50 -12.01
N GLY A 11 8.80 1.99 -11.92
CA GLY A 11 7.79 2.13 -12.96
C GLY A 11 8.15 1.46 -14.29
N THR A 12 9.01 0.45 -14.31
CA THR A 12 9.56 -0.16 -15.54
C THR A 12 8.49 -0.66 -16.51
N ARG A 13 7.35 -1.13 -16.01
CA ARG A 13 6.20 -1.58 -16.82
C ARG A 13 5.49 -0.45 -17.56
N LEU A 14 5.60 0.79 -17.06
CA LEU A 14 5.00 1.99 -17.66
C LEU A 14 5.91 2.71 -18.65
N ARG A 15 7.11 2.21 -18.95
CA ARG A 15 7.97 2.80 -19.97
C ARG A 15 7.28 2.86 -21.32
N PRO A 16 7.42 3.96 -22.10
CA PRO A 16 8.38 5.08 -21.92
C PRO A 16 7.94 6.19 -20.94
N LEU A 17 6.71 6.21 -20.43
CA LEU A 17 6.15 7.30 -19.59
C LEU A 17 6.98 7.58 -18.33
N THR A 18 7.73 6.59 -17.85
CA THR A 18 8.55 6.68 -16.63
C THR A 18 10.04 6.79 -16.91
N HIS A 19 10.46 7.15 -18.13
CA HIS A 19 11.87 7.42 -18.44
C HIS A 19 12.35 8.71 -17.81
N ASP A 20 11.54 9.76 -17.91
CA ASP A 20 11.85 11.14 -17.55
C ASP A 20 11.08 11.66 -16.31
N ARG A 21 10.23 10.82 -15.73
CA ARG A 21 9.48 11.17 -14.53
C ARG A 21 9.26 9.96 -13.62
N PRO A 22 9.17 10.14 -12.29
CA PRO A 22 8.83 9.06 -11.39
C PRO A 22 7.39 8.60 -11.62
N LYS A 23 7.10 7.32 -11.37
CA LYS A 23 5.76 6.73 -11.52
C LYS A 23 4.67 7.53 -10.81
N ALA A 24 4.97 8.07 -9.63
CA ALA A 24 4.05 8.88 -8.84
C ALA A 24 3.57 10.16 -9.56
N LEU A 25 4.33 10.66 -10.54
CA LEU A 25 4.01 11.83 -11.34
C LEU A 25 3.45 11.50 -12.74
N VAL A 26 3.13 10.24 -13.02
CA VAL A 26 2.33 9.87 -14.18
C VAL A 26 0.91 10.39 -13.98
N GLU A 27 0.30 10.90 -15.06
CA GLU A 27 -0.99 11.58 -15.00
C GLU A 27 -2.14 10.73 -15.53
N ILE A 28 -3.31 10.90 -14.91
CA ILE A 28 -4.61 10.45 -15.37
C ILE A 28 -5.51 11.68 -15.41
N ASN A 29 -6.03 12.01 -16.59
CA ASN A 29 -6.91 13.17 -16.81
C ASN A 29 -6.33 14.49 -16.23
N GLY A 30 -5.02 14.71 -16.40
CA GLY A 30 -4.32 15.92 -15.98
C GLY A 30 -3.98 15.98 -14.47
N ARG A 31 -4.20 14.91 -13.72
CA ARG A 31 -3.84 14.80 -12.30
C ARG A 31 -2.83 13.68 -12.08
N THR A 32 -1.76 13.95 -11.33
CA THR A 32 -0.77 12.92 -11.03
C THR A 32 -1.32 11.83 -10.10
N LEU A 33 -0.78 10.61 -10.19
CA LEU A 33 -1.15 9.51 -9.27
C LEU A 33 -0.94 9.90 -7.81
N LEU A 34 0.12 10.67 -7.54
CA LEU A 34 0.40 11.19 -6.20
C LEU A 34 -0.68 12.17 -5.73
N GLU A 35 -1.08 13.13 -6.58
CA GLU A 35 -2.14 14.10 -6.28
C GLU A 35 -3.48 13.41 -6.00
N ILE A 36 -3.85 12.43 -6.86
CA ILE A 36 -5.09 11.65 -6.68
C ILE A 36 -5.06 10.94 -5.32
N THR A 37 -3.93 10.28 -4.99
CA THR A 37 -3.79 9.57 -3.72
C THR A 37 -3.83 10.52 -2.52
N LEU A 38 -3.10 11.65 -2.56
CA LEU A 38 -3.10 12.65 -1.48
C LEU A 38 -4.48 13.27 -1.27
N THR A 39 -5.17 13.65 -2.36
CA THR A 39 -6.54 14.19 -2.28
C THR A 39 -7.49 13.20 -1.61
N ARG A 40 -7.38 11.93 -2.00
CA ARG A 40 -8.17 10.87 -1.41
C ARG A 40 -7.87 10.69 0.08
N LEU A 41 -6.60 10.61 0.48
CA LEU A 41 -6.23 10.49 1.89
C LEU A 41 -6.78 11.67 2.72
N ARG A 42 -6.68 12.90 2.18
CA ARG A 42 -7.22 14.10 2.82
C ARG A 42 -8.74 14.02 3.00
N SER A 43 -9.49 13.49 2.04
CA SER A 43 -10.95 13.34 2.15
C SER A 43 -11.38 12.39 3.28
N PHE A 44 -10.49 11.46 3.67
CA PHE A 44 -10.66 10.60 4.84
C PHE A 44 -10.08 11.18 6.15
N GLY A 45 -9.71 12.48 6.16
CA GLY A 45 -9.18 13.18 7.35
C GLY A 45 -7.74 12.82 7.69
N ILE A 46 -6.95 12.30 6.75
CA ILE A 46 -5.53 12.03 6.92
C ILE A 46 -4.75 13.24 6.41
N HIS A 47 -4.07 13.95 7.31
CA HIS A 47 -3.32 15.17 7.01
C HIS A 47 -1.81 15.05 7.19
N ASP A 48 -1.32 13.96 7.79
CA ASP A 48 0.10 13.68 7.98
C ASP A 48 0.50 12.50 7.12
N VAL A 49 1.34 12.72 6.11
CA VAL A 49 1.74 11.70 5.12
C VAL A 49 3.25 11.67 4.96
N ILE A 50 3.82 10.48 4.84
CA ILE A 50 5.18 10.27 4.39
C ILE A 50 5.17 9.56 3.02
N VAL A 51 5.97 10.04 2.08
CA VAL A 51 6.11 9.46 0.74
C VAL A 51 7.53 8.95 0.59
N ASN A 52 7.73 7.66 0.28
CA ASN A 52 9.06 7.20 -0.06
C ASN A 52 9.40 7.49 -1.53
N ALA A 53 10.65 7.81 -1.79
CA ALA A 53 11.14 8.19 -3.11
C ALA A 53 12.53 7.62 -3.37
N HIS A 54 12.76 7.05 -4.56
CA HIS A 54 14.06 6.54 -5.01
C HIS A 54 14.39 7.11 -6.39
N HIS A 55 13.87 6.52 -7.46
CA HIS A 55 14.13 6.96 -8.83
C HIS A 55 13.55 8.35 -9.08
N LEU A 56 14.39 9.28 -9.60
CA LEU A 56 14.03 10.68 -9.87
C LEU A 56 13.41 11.38 -8.64
N ALA A 57 13.90 11.05 -7.43
CA ALA A 57 13.37 11.59 -6.16
C ALA A 57 13.37 13.12 -6.10
N GLY A 58 14.31 13.81 -6.79
CA GLY A 58 14.34 15.27 -6.89
C GLY A 58 13.06 15.83 -7.49
N MET A 59 12.60 15.27 -8.61
CA MET A 59 11.37 15.71 -9.28
C MET A 59 10.12 15.55 -8.39
N LEU A 60 10.04 14.47 -7.60
CA LEU A 60 8.94 14.25 -6.67
C LEU A 60 8.97 15.29 -5.55
N VAL A 61 10.15 15.60 -5.01
CA VAL A 61 10.31 16.64 -3.98
C VAL A 61 9.95 18.01 -4.52
N ASP A 62 10.46 18.37 -5.71
CA ASP A 62 10.16 19.65 -6.36
C ASP A 62 8.65 19.81 -6.61
N TYR A 63 7.99 18.73 -7.06
CA TYR A 63 6.55 18.71 -7.25
C TYR A 63 5.80 18.97 -5.94
N LEU A 64 6.18 18.29 -4.85
CA LEU A 64 5.55 18.49 -3.54
C LEU A 64 5.78 19.89 -2.96
N GLN A 65 6.93 20.52 -3.25
CA GLN A 65 7.22 21.92 -2.84
C GLN A 65 6.45 22.97 -3.63
N GLN A 66 6.11 22.67 -4.88
CA GLN A 66 5.39 23.59 -5.77
C GLN A 66 3.88 23.55 -5.61
N HIS A 67 3.34 22.54 -4.92
CA HIS A 67 1.89 22.33 -4.77
C HIS A 67 1.51 22.24 -3.29
N ASP A 68 0.51 23.04 -2.91
CA ASP A 68 -0.06 22.96 -1.57
C ASP A 68 -1.24 21.97 -1.54
N PHE A 69 -1.08 20.87 -0.83
CA PHE A 69 -2.12 19.86 -0.65
C PHE A 69 -2.95 20.08 0.62
N GLY A 70 -2.65 21.09 1.43
CA GLY A 70 -3.27 21.31 2.75
C GLY A 70 -2.95 20.19 3.74
N MET A 71 -1.76 19.58 3.62
CA MET A 71 -1.30 18.41 4.40
C MET A 71 0.15 18.61 4.80
N ARG A 72 0.57 17.98 5.91
CA ARG A 72 1.99 17.81 6.24
C ARG A 72 2.52 16.62 5.47
N ILE A 73 3.45 16.84 4.54
CA ILE A 73 4.02 15.79 3.71
C ILE A 73 5.53 15.73 3.93
N GLU A 74 6.03 14.58 4.42
CA GLU A 74 7.44 14.29 4.56
C GLU A 74 7.90 13.34 3.43
N VAL A 75 9.18 13.39 3.08
CA VAL A 75 9.75 12.51 2.06
C VAL A 75 10.85 11.64 2.65
N SER A 76 10.68 10.32 2.56
CA SER A 76 11.70 9.32 2.89
C SER A 76 12.49 8.97 1.62
N ARG A 77 13.67 9.59 1.42
CA ARG A 77 14.53 9.29 0.27
C ARG A 77 15.27 7.98 0.48
N GLU A 78 15.27 7.14 -0.56
CA GLU A 78 15.99 5.87 -0.60
C GLU A 78 17.17 5.99 -1.56
N ASP A 79 18.40 5.73 -1.08
CA ASP A 79 19.61 5.75 -1.91
C ASP A 79 19.66 4.51 -2.81
N GLU A 80 19.14 3.40 -2.33
CA GLU A 80 18.88 2.16 -3.06
C GLU A 80 17.40 1.77 -2.88
N LEU A 81 16.84 1.04 -3.87
CA LEU A 81 15.44 0.61 -3.83
C LEU A 81 15.27 -0.46 -2.74
N LEU A 82 14.55 -0.13 -1.68
CA LEU A 82 14.41 -0.98 -0.48
C LEU A 82 13.22 -1.96 -0.54
N ASP A 83 12.40 -1.93 -1.61
CA ASP A 83 11.10 -2.60 -1.66
C ASP A 83 10.15 -2.12 -0.54
N THR A 84 8.95 -2.68 -0.47
CA THR A 84 7.84 -2.18 0.36
C THR A 84 8.11 -2.29 1.86
N GLY A 85 8.76 -3.36 2.31
CA GLY A 85 9.10 -3.58 3.71
C GLY A 85 10.28 -2.74 4.18
N GLY A 86 11.36 -2.71 3.38
CA GLY A 86 12.54 -1.90 3.69
C GLY A 86 12.22 -0.40 3.67
N GLY A 87 11.45 0.06 2.69
CA GLY A 87 10.97 1.44 2.62
C GLY A 87 10.12 1.83 3.84
N LEU A 88 9.20 0.96 4.27
CA LEU A 88 8.40 1.17 5.48
C LEU A 88 9.29 1.22 6.74
N LYS A 89 10.26 0.30 6.86
CA LYS A 89 11.18 0.28 8.00
C LYS A 89 12.04 1.55 8.07
N LYS A 90 12.53 2.05 6.93
CA LYS A 90 13.25 3.33 6.83
C LYS A 90 12.40 4.52 7.27
N ALA A 91 11.10 4.51 6.98
CA ALA A 91 10.13 5.55 7.34
C ALA A 91 9.59 5.44 8.79
N ALA A 92 10.04 4.46 9.59
CA ALA A 92 9.50 4.18 10.93
C ALA A 92 9.57 5.37 11.90
N TRP A 93 10.57 6.26 11.74
CA TRP A 93 10.72 7.47 12.53
C TRP A 93 9.47 8.36 12.48
N PHE A 94 8.86 8.51 11.32
CA PHE A 94 7.66 9.32 11.11
C PHE A 94 6.47 8.83 11.94
N PHE A 95 6.29 7.52 12.07
CA PHE A 95 5.19 6.91 12.81
C PHE A 95 5.43 6.87 14.34
N ARG A 96 6.70 6.94 14.77
CA ARG A 96 7.10 6.92 16.19
C ARG A 96 7.20 8.31 16.82
N GLU A 97 7.19 9.37 16.03
CA GLU A 97 7.44 10.76 16.44
C GLU A 97 6.56 11.22 17.61
N GLN A 98 5.32 10.75 17.72
CA GLN A 98 4.39 11.14 18.79
C GLN A 98 4.25 10.11 19.91
N GLY A 99 4.94 8.98 19.84
CA GLY A 99 4.88 7.92 20.87
C GLY A 99 3.47 7.31 21.02
N THR A 100 2.60 7.41 20.02
CA THR A 100 1.24 6.87 20.06
C THR A 100 1.21 5.48 19.41
N ASP A 101 0.33 4.61 19.93
CA ASP A 101 0.02 3.32 19.31
C ASP A 101 -1.07 3.44 18.22
N GLU A 102 -1.30 4.64 17.69
CA GLU A 102 -2.32 4.86 16.67
C GLU A 102 -1.94 4.14 15.37
N PRO A 103 -2.82 3.28 14.83
CA PRO A 103 -2.58 2.62 13.55
C PRO A 103 -2.39 3.62 12.42
N PHE A 104 -1.63 3.24 11.41
CA PHE A 104 -1.37 4.04 10.22
C PHE A 104 -1.71 3.29 8.94
N LEU A 105 -2.05 4.06 7.90
CA LEU A 105 -2.35 3.54 6.57
C LEU A 105 -1.08 3.45 5.73
N VAL A 106 -0.97 2.40 4.91
CA VAL A 106 0.00 2.31 3.81
C VAL A 106 -0.76 2.12 2.51
N HIS A 107 -0.41 2.89 1.48
CA HIS A 107 -1.07 2.93 0.19
C HIS A 107 -0.04 2.92 -0.94
N ASN A 108 -0.17 2.01 -1.89
CA ASN A 108 0.64 2.03 -3.10
C ASN A 108 0.20 3.19 -4.00
N VAL A 109 1.12 4.01 -4.49
CA VAL A 109 0.82 5.17 -5.34
C VAL A 109 0.17 4.82 -6.67
N ASP A 110 0.38 3.59 -7.15
CA ASP A 110 -0.16 3.06 -8.41
C ASP A 110 -1.50 2.33 -8.27
N VAL A 111 -2.19 2.54 -7.17
CA VAL A 111 -3.52 1.99 -6.92
C VAL A 111 -4.56 3.10 -6.95
N LEU A 112 -5.54 2.97 -7.84
CA LEU A 112 -6.77 3.75 -7.80
C LEU A 112 -7.88 2.92 -7.17
N SER A 113 -8.60 3.48 -6.21
CA SER A 113 -9.68 2.73 -5.56
C SER A 113 -10.75 3.62 -4.95
N ALA A 114 -11.96 3.06 -4.78
CA ALA A 114 -13.05 3.62 -3.99
C ALA A 114 -13.20 2.92 -2.62
N ILE A 115 -12.21 2.12 -2.19
CA ILE A 115 -12.25 1.35 -0.94
C ILE A 115 -12.49 2.29 0.26
N ASP A 116 -13.48 2.00 1.09
CA ASP A 116 -13.76 2.76 2.31
C ASP A 116 -12.63 2.58 3.35
N LEU A 117 -11.77 3.61 3.46
CA LEU A 117 -10.64 3.61 4.40
C LEU A 117 -11.10 3.71 5.86
N GLN A 118 -12.28 4.27 6.14
CA GLN A 118 -12.85 4.30 7.50
C GLN A 118 -13.29 2.91 7.92
N ARG A 119 -13.93 2.15 7.02
CA ARG A 119 -14.29 0.75 7.26
C ARG A 119 -13.05 -0.10 7.51
N LEU A 120 -12.00 0.05 6.69
CA LEU A 120 -10.73 -0.66 6.87
C LEU A 120 -10.09 -0.33 8.22
N THR A 121 -10.08 0.94 8.61
CA THR A 121 -9.53 1.40 9.90
C THR A 121 -10.34 0.86 11.08
N ARG A 122 -11.67 0.90 11.00
CA ARG A 122 -12.55 0.35 12.04
C ARG A 122 -12.32 -1.15 12.22
N GLN A 123 -12.32 -1.92 11.13
CA GLN A 123 -12.06 -3.36 11.16
C GLN A 123 -10.69 -3.69 11.78
N HIS A 124 -9.67 -2.90 11.46
CA HIS A 124 -8.34 -3.07 12.06
C HIS A 124 -8.37 -2.90 13.58
N ARG A 125 -9.00 -1.82 14.07
CA ARG A 125 -9.11 -1.54 15.51
C ARG A 125 -9.90 -2.62 16.25
N GLU A 126 -11.03 -3.05 15.69
CA GLU A 126 -11.90 -4.07 16.28
C GLU A 126 -11.24 -5.46 16.33
N SER A 127 -10.46 -5.79 15.30
CA SER A 127 -9.80 -7.10 15.22
C SER A 127 -8.57 -7.23 16.11
N GLY A 128 -7.97 -6.12 16.54
CA GLY A 128 -6.70 -6.08 17.26
C GLY A 128 -5.51 -6.63 16.46
N ALA A 129 -5.64 -6.74 15.14
CA ALA A 129 -4.61 -7.28 14.25
C ALA A 129 -3.33 -6.43 14.27
N LEU A 130 -2.20 -7.03 13.91
CA LEU A 130 -0.96 -6.32 13.67
C LEU A 130 -1.01 -5.56 12.33
N ALA A 131 -1.63 -6.18 11.31
CA ALA A 131 -1.95 -5.54 10.06
C ALA A 131 -3.30 -6.03 9.53
N THR A 132 -4.03 -5.17 8.80
CA THR A 132 -5.28 -5.51 8.10
C THR A 132 -5.16 -5.10 6.65
N LEU A 133 -5.23 -6.08 5.74
CA LEU A 133 -5.02 -5.93 4.32
C LEU A 133 -6.37 -5.82 3.60
N ALA A 134 -6.53 -4.81 2.75
CA ALA A 134 -7.63 -4.81 1.79
C ALA A 134 -7.34 -5.84 0.69
N VAL A 135 -8.30 -6.75 0.43
CA VAL A 135 -8.14 -7.86 -0.51
C VAL A 135 -9.40 -8.03 -1.38
N GLN A 136 -9.22 -8.58 -2.58
CA GLN A 136 -10.33 -8.89 -3.50
C GLN A 136 -10.19 -10.30 -4.11
N ARG A 137 -11.33 -10.86 -4.50
CA ARG A 137 -11.40 -12.05 -5.37
C ARG A 137 -11.21 -11.60 -6.81
N ARG A 138 -9.96 -11.64 -7.28
CA ARG A 138 -9.62 -11.32 -8.67
C ARG A 138 -8.52 -12.23 -9.16
N ASP A 139 -8.48 -12.43 -10.46
CA ASP A 139 -7.42 -13.22 -11.08
C ASP A 139 -6.08 -12.48 -11.01
N THR A 140 -5.07 -13.16 -10.49
CA THR A 140 -3.71 -12.64 -10.36
C THR A 140 -2.73 -13.77 -10.13
N SER A 141 -1.50 -13.60 -10.62
CA SER A 141 -0.40 -14.52 -10.35
C SER A 141 0.17 -14.42 -8.92
N ARG A 142 -0.27 -13.45 -8.12
CA ARG A 142 0.20 -13.23 -6.74
C ARG A 142 -0.98 -13.23 -5.79
N GLN A 143 -1.22 -14.33 -5.12
CA GLN A 143 -2.31 -14.52 -4.17
C GLN A 143 -1.76 -14.69 -2.77
N LEU A 144 -2.43 -14.07 -1.79
CA LEU A 144 -2.27 -14.37 -0.37
C LEU A 144 -3.32 -15.40 0.04
N LEU A 145 -2.95 -16.31 0.90
CA LEU A 145 -3.81 -17.40 1.36
C LEU A 145 -4.26 -17.10 2.78
N PHE A 146 -5.57 -17.07 2.99
CA PHE A 146 -6.18 -16.76 4.27
C PHE A 146 -7.03 -17.94 4.75
N ASP A 147 -7.02 -18.19 6.06
CA ASP A 147 -7.85 -19.19 6.69
C ASP A 147 -9.35 -18.80 6.71
N THR A 148 -10.18 -19.61 7.34
CA THR A 148 -11.62 -19.36 7.48
C THR A 148 -11.96 -18.14 8.35
N ARG A 149 -10.99 -17.64 9.16
CA ARG A 149 -11.11 -16.44 9.98
C ARG A 149 -10.55 -15.20 9.27
N LEU A 150 -10.14 -15.33 8.00
CA LEU A 150 -9.46 -14.28 7.23
C LEU A 150 -8.11 -13.87 7.85
N GLU A 151 -7.39 -14.80 8.47
CA GLU A 151 -6.02 -14.60 8.95
C GLU A 151 -5.03 -15.19 7.94
N LEU A 152 -3.90 -14.50 7.74
CA LEU A 152 -2.90 -14.86 6.72
C LEU A 152 -2.23 -16.19 7.05
N CYS A 153 -2.29 -17.14 6.12
CA CYS A 153 -1.73 -18.47 6.24
C CYS A 153 -0.65 -18.79 5.22
N GLY A 154 -0.48 -17.96 4.19
CA GLY A 154 0.50 -18.25 3.16
C GLY A 154 0.40 -17.35 1.95
N ARG A 155 1.14 -17.74 0.90
CA ARG A 155 1.04 -17.11 -0.43
C ARG A 155 1.18 -18.16 -1.54
N LYS A 156 0.65 -17.81 -2.71
CA LYS A 156 0.86 -18.54 -3.97
C LYS A 156 1.33 -17.57 -5.04
N THR A 157 2.34 -17.96 -5.82
CA THR A 157 2.86 -17.17 -6.93
C THR A 157 2.87 -18.00 -8.20
N GLY A 158 2.04 -17.62 -9.17
CA GLY A 158 1.84 -18.35 -10.43
C GLY A 158 1.41 -19.79 -10.17
N ASP A 159 2.03 -20.72 -10.89
CA ASP A 159 1.75 -22.17 -10.78
C ASP A 159 2.61 -22.88 -9.72
N ASN A 160 3.40 -22.11 -8.93
CA ASN A 160 4.21 -22.71 -7.88
C ASN A 160 3.35 -23.30 -6.76
N GLU A 161 3.90 -24.28 -6.05
CA GLU A 161 3.29 -24.79 -4.83
C GLU A 161 3.10 -23.67 -3.80
N PRO A 162 1.99 -23.70 -3.04
CA PRO A 162 1.74 -22.71 -2.01
C PRO A 162 2.83 -22.72 -0.92
N GLU A 163 3.30 -21.56 -0.54
CA GLU A 163 4.11 -21.37 0.67
C GLU A 163 3.18 -21.14 1.86
N LEU A 164 2.99 -22.15 2.70
CA LEU A 164 2.13 -22.09 3.88
C LEU A 164 2.95 -21.81 5.15
N VAL A 165 2.39 -21.00 6.04
CA VAL A 165 2.99 -20.61 7.33
C VAL A 165 2.11 -20.94 8.54
N CYS A 166 0.94 -21.54 8.29
CA CYS A 166 0.03 -22.05 9.32
C CYS A 166 -0.38 -23.49 9.01
N PRO A 167 -0.84 -24.27 9.98
CA PRO A 167 -1.21 -25.68 9.81
C PRO A 167 -2.63 -25.88 9.23
N GLU A 168 -3.31 -24.86 8.77
CA GLU A 168 -4.67 -24.94 8.26
C GLU A 168 -4.74 -25.74 6.95
N GLU A 169 -5.77 -26.60 6.84
CA GLU A 169 -6.03 -27.38 5.62
C GLU A 169 -6.91 -26.65 4.60
N ALA A 170 -7.72 -25.70 5.07
CA ALA A 170 -8.64 -24.92 4.26
C ALA A 170 -8.22 -23.44 4.22
N PHE A 171 -7.91 -22.96 3.03
CA PHE A 171 -7.59 -21.54 2.82
C PHE A 171 -8.22 -21.02 1.53
N GLN A 172 -8.49 -19.71 1.51
CA GLN A 172 -8.98 -19.00 0.33
C GLN A 172 -7.89 -18.10 -0.24
N PRO A 173 -7.63 -18.17 -1.55
CA PRO A 173 -6.73 -17.27 -2.24
C PRO A 173 -7.41 -15.92 -2.48
N LEU A 174 -6.77 -14.83 -2.05
CA LEU A 174 -7.23 -13.46 -2.26
C LEU A 174 -6.07 -12.59 -2.77
N ALA A 175 -6.40 -11.62 -3.62
CA ALA A 175 -5.45 -10.68 -4.17
C ALA A 175 -5.32 -9.45 -3.27
N PHE A 176 -4.10 -9.12 -2.85
CA PHE A 176 -3.82 -7.90 -2.10
C PHE A 176 -4.04 -6.65 -2.96
N CYS A 177 -4.72 -5.65 -2.41
CA CYS A 177 -5.06 -4.41 -3.10
C CYS A 177 -4.01 -3.30 -2.98
N GLY A 178 -2.88 -3.53 -2.29
CA GLY A 178 -1.87 -2.49 -2.07
C GLY A 178 -2.29 -1.40 -1.08
N ILE A 179 -3.32 -1.66 -0.27
CA ILE A 179 -3.83 -0.77 0.77
C ILE A 179 -3.99 -1.57 2.06
N HIS A 180 -3.38 -1.10 3.15
CA HIS A 180 -3.45 -1.78 4.43
C HIS A 180 -3.31 -0.83 5.62
N ILE A 181 -3.87 -1.23 6.76
CA ILE A 181 -3.67 -0.55 8.05
C ILE A 181 -2.71 -1.38 8.89
N ILE A 182 -1.78 -0.73 9.57
CA ILE A 182 -0.72 -1.38 10.36
C ILE A 182 -0.66 -0.75 11.74
N SER A 183 -0.52 -1.58 12.78
CA SER A 183 -0.20 -1.14 14.14
C SER A 183 1.28 -0.79 14.25
N PRO A 184 1.67 0.34 14.90
CA PRO A 184 3.07 0.76 15.06
C PRO A 184 3.97 -0.27 15.76
N ARG A 185 3.38 -1.18 16.53
CA ARG A 185 4.10 -2.31 17.17
C ARG A 185 4.81 -3.22 16.16
N ILE A 186 4.48 -3.15 14.87
CA ILE A 186 5.18 -3.89 13.81
C ILE A 186 6.67 -3.56 13.78
N PHE A 187 7.04 -2.30 13.98
CA PHE A 187 8.45 -1.87 13.91
C PHE A 187 9.35 -2.53 14.95
N ALA A 188 8.79 -2.96 16.09
CA ALA A 188 9.52 -3.74 17.09
C ALA A 188 9.62 -5.23 16.71
N ARG A 189 8.88 -5.67 15.71
CA ARG A 189 8.82 -7.07 15.24
C ARG A 189 9.55 -7.28 13.91
N MET A 190 9.90 -6.19 13.19
CA MET A 190 10.62 -6.25 11.91
C MET A 190 12.10 -6.58 12.14
N SER A 191 12.48 -7.83 11.91
CA SER A 191 13.88 -8.31 11.99
C SER A 191 14.60 -8.27 10.64
N GLU A 192 13.87 -8.11 9.54
CA GLU A 192 14.41 -8.03 8.19
C GLU A 192 15.25 -6.76 8.02
N GLU A 193 16.32 -6.83 7.21
CA GLU A 193 17.23 -5.73 6.89
C GLU A 193 17.40 -5.58 5.37
N GLY A 194 17.76 -4.37 4.93
CA GLY A 194 18.02 -4.08 3.53
C GLY A 194 16.76 -4.10 2.66
N VAL A 195 16.84 -4.82 1.52
CA VAL A 195 15.79 -4.88 0.50
C VAL A 195 14.85 -6.06 0.76
N PHE A 196 13.60 -5.79 1.15
CA PHE A 196 12.61 -6.85 1.38
C PHE A 196 11.18 -6.36 1.18
N SER A 197 10.31 -7.28 0.78
CA SER A 197 8.86 -7.03 0.66
C SER A 197 8.19 -7.08 2.04
N ILE A 198 7.22 -6.22 2.28
CA ILE A 198 6.39 -6.25 3.50
C ILE A 198 5.62 -7.58 3.63
N ILE A 199 5.30 -8.24 2.53
CA ILE A 199 4.63 -9.55 2.54
C ILE A 199 5.53 -10.61 3.18
N THR A 200 6.84 -10.56 2.97
CA THR A 200 7.80 -11.47 3.66
C THR A 200 7.73 -11.30 5.17
N THR A 201 7.69 -10.06 5.66
CA THR A 201 7.51 -9.76 7.08
C THR A 201 6.17 -10.29 7.59
N TYR A 202 5.07 -10.08 6.85
CA TYR A 202 3.75 -10.57 7.25
C TYR A 202 3.69 -12.10 7.35
N LEU A 203 4.24 -12.82 6.39
CA LEU A 203 4.30 -14.29 6.42
C LEU A 203 5.10 -14.79 7.64
N ARG A 204 6.28 -14.23 7.88
CA ARG A 204 7.08 -14.59 9.05
C ARG A 204 6.36 -14.28 10.37
N LEU A 205 5.69 -13.14 10.46
CA LEU A 205 4.96 -12.76 11.67
C LEU A 205 3.72 -13.63 11.88
N ALA A 206 3.01 -13.99 10.80
CA ALA A 206 1.90 -14.95 10.86
C ALA A 206 2.38 -16.33 11.34
N ALA A 207 3.55 -16.80 10.87
CA ALA A 207 4.18 -18.04 11.37
C ALA A 207 4.50 -17.99 12.87
N LEU A 208 4.73 -16.79 13.43
CA LEU A 208 4.96 -16.56 14.87
C LEU A 208 3.67 -16.30 15.66
N GLY A 209 2.50 -16.45 15.04
CA GLY A 209 1.20 -16.28 15.69
C GLY A 209 0.70 -14.84 15.76
N GLU A 210 1.36 -13.88 15.06
CA GLU A 210 0.82 -12.52 14.97
C GLU A 210 -0.34 -12.48 13.97
N LYS A 211 -1.40 -11.79 14.35
CA LYS A 211 -2.61 -11.68 13.52
C LYS A 211 -2.39 -10.70 12.38
N ILE A 212 -2.38 -11.21 11.15
CA ILE A 212 -2.42 -10.45 9.91
C ILE A 212 -3.77 -10.74 9.24
N ALA A 213 -4.70 -9.79 9.30
CA ALA A 213 -6.08 -10.01 8.87
C ALA A 213 -6.33 -9.51 7.45
N ALA A 214 -7.30 -10.10 6.76
CA ALA A 214 -7.86 -9.58 5.52
C ALA A 214 -9.20 -8.88 5.76
N LEU A 215 -9.47 -7.83 4.98
CA LEU A 215 -10.80 -7.28 4.75
C LEU A 215 -11.15 -7.44 3.27
N PRO A 216 -12.08 -8.33 2.91
CA PRO A 216 -12.61 -8.40 1.55
C PRO A 216 -13.32 -7.10 1.18
N VAL A 217 -12.98 -6.58 -0.01
CA VAL A 217 -13.44 -5.29 -0.53
C VAL A 217 -13.89 -5.42 -1.98
N ASP A 218 -14.50 -6.55 -2.32
CA ASP A 218 -14.93 -6.91 -3.68
C ASP A 218 -15.96 -5.94 -4.26
N GLU A 219 -16.75 -5.28 -3.41
CA GLU A 219 -17.78 -4.31 -3.78
C GLU A 219 -17.23 -2.95 -4.24
N TYR A 220 -15.95 -2.67 -3.98
CA TYR A 220 -15.34 -1.37 -4.29
C TYR A 220 -14.56 -1.42 -5.60
N TYR A 221 -14.59 -0.33 -6.32
CA TYR A 221 -13.68 -0.11 -7.45
C TYR A 221 -12.22 -0.18 -6.99
N TRP A 222 -11.41 -0.90 -7.76
CA TRP A 222 -9.97 -0.99 -7.57
C TRP A 222 -9.27 -1.22 -8.91
N ARG A 223 -8.14 -0.54 -9.14
CA ARG A 223 -7.33 -0.68 -10.34
C ARG A 223 -5.83 -0.50 -10.03
N ASP A 224 -4.99 -1.43 -10.51
CA ASP A 224 -3.53 -1.26 -10.62
C ASP A 224 -3.25 -0.49 -11.91
N VAL A 225 -2.71 0.72 -11.79
CA VAL A 225 -2.31 1.58 -12.91
C VAL A 225 -0.80 1.50 -13.18
N GLY A 226 -0.16 0.47 -12.71
CA GLY A 226 1.27 0.21 -12.93
C GLY A 226 1.62 -0.40 -14.28
N THR A 227 0.64 -0.61 -15.18
CA THR A 227 0.82 -1.07 -16.55
C THR A 227 0.16 -0.12 -17.54
N PRO A 228 0.58 -0.07 -18.82
CA PRO A 228 -0.07 0.76 -19.86
C PRO A 228 -1.55 0.45 -20.01
N GLU A 229 -1.93 -0.83 -19.95
CA GLU A 229 -3.31 -1.29 -20.07
C GLU A 229 -4.15 -0.77 -18.88
N GLY A 230 -3.68 -0.98 -17.65
CA GLY A 230 -4.35 -0.52 -16.45
C GLY A 230 -4.46 1.00 -16.40
N LEU A 231 -3.44 1.73 -16.88
CA LEU A 231 -3.46 3.18 -16.97
C LEU A 231 -4.50 3.67 -18.00
N ALA A 232 -4.57 3.04 -19.19
CA ALA A 232 -5.53 3.40 -20.24
C ALA A 232 -6.96 3.13 -19.79
N GLU A 233 -7.23 1.97 -19.18
CA GLU A 233 -8.53 1.63 -18.63
C GLU A 233 -8.94 2.61 -17.53
N ALA A 234 -8.05 2.91 -16.59
CA ALA A 234 -8.30 3.89 -15.54
C ALA A 234 -8.61 5.29 -16.11
N THR A 235 -7.91 5.73 -17.17
CA THR A 235 -8.14 7.02 -17.80
C THR A 235 -9.57 7.14 -18.37
N ASN A 236 -10.11 6.04 -18.87
CA ASN A 236 -11.47 6.00 -19.42
C ASN A 236 -12.56 5.90 -18.33
N GLU A 237 -12.24 5.23 -17.21
CA GLU A 237 -13.19 4.95 -16.12
C GLU A 237 -13.14 5.98 -14.99
N PHE A 238 -12.06 6.78 -14.94
CA PHE A 238 -11.81 7.68 -13.83
C PHE A 238 -12.80 8.84 -13.84
N THR A 239 -13.87 8.68 -13.11
CA THR A 239 -14.68 9.75 -12.57
C THR A 239 -14.11 10.11 -11.20
N ASP A 240 -13.98 11.41 -10.89
CA ASP A 240 -13.35 11.89 -9.66
C ASP A 240 -13.89 11.14 -8.42
N LEU A 241 -13.09 10.21 -7.89
CA LEU A 241 -13.47 9.37 -6.75
C LEU A 241 -13.61 10.17 -5.44
N SER A 242 -13.29 11.48 -5.47
CA SER A 242 -13.47 12.40 -4.34
C SER A 242 -14.91 12.92 -4.21
N SER A 243 -15.75 12.74 -5.24
CA SER A 243 -17.14 13.24 -5.26
C SER A 243 -18.17 12.23 -4.73
N SER A 244 -17.74 11.06 -4.31
CA SER A 244 -18.61 9.94 -3.88
C SER A 244 -18.50 9.60 -2.39
N ALA A 245 -18.02 10.53 -1.54
CA ALA A 245 -17.92 10.34 -0.08
C ALA A 245 -18.89 11.28 0.67
#